data_366bbbb1f2e153d35faa85974af92e78
#
_entry.id   366bbbb1f2e153d35faa85974af92e78
#
_cell.length_a   1.000
_cell.length_b   1.000
_cell.length_c   1.000
_cell.angle_alpha   90.00
_cell.angle_beta   90.00
_cell.angle_gamma   90.00
#
_symmetry.space_group_name_H-M   'P 1'
#
loop_
_entity.id
_entity.type
_entity.pdbx_description
1 polymer ?
#
loop_
_entity_poly.entity_id
_entity_poly.type
_entity_poly.pdbx_seq_one_letter_code
_entity_poly.pdbx_strand_id
1 'polypeptide(L)'
;MNIQNIRTLLDTVAVPNTARTLGGEKAVRSVGQRSDGIHIALHFGFPVAHIAAALADAVQETLMPETGGAHIHLSMDTEIGTHKVRPGVATIKGVKNIIAVASGKGGVGKSTTTANLAAAMARMGARVGVLDADLYGPSQPTMLGVHDRKPDQKNQKLIPVESSDGIQVMSIGFLVDTGQAVVWRGPMVSQALQQLMFQSEWDEVDYLFIDLPPGTGDIQLTLSQRIPVTGSVIVTTPQDIALIDARKAVDMFRKVNIPILGVLENMSVHICSNCGHSEALFGTDGGKDLAARLNVPLLGQLPLSLPVREAMDGGTPAQLFDEHPAIARIYTDAAFQIALGIADKDKDFSSRFPKIVVE
;
A
#
# COMPACT_ATOMS: atom_id res chain seq x y z
N MET A 1 -14.44 33.10 23.05
CA MET A 1 -14.29 31.93 22.18
C MET A 1 -14.68 30.68 22.95
N ASN A 2 -15.54 29.83 22.36
CA ASN A 2 -16.02 28.60 23.02
C ASN A 2 -15.31 27.38 22.41
N ILE A 3 -14.50 26.67 23.22
CA ILE A 3 -13.76 25.45 22.75
C ILE A 3 -14.72 24.39 22.20
N GLN A 4 -15.93 24.28 22.76
CA GLN A 4 -16.92 23.32 22.28
C GLN A 4 -17.40 23.65 20.86
N ASN A 5 -17.59 24.94 20.54
CA ASN A 5 -17.94 25.37 19.17
C ASN A 5 -16.81 25.01 18.19
N ILE A 6 -15.55 25.26 18.58
CA ILE A 6 -14.39 24.91 17.76
C ILE A 6 -14.37 23.41 17.47
N ARG A 7 -14.63 22.57 18.48
CA ARG A 7 -14.66 21.13 18.32
C ARG A 7 -15.76 20.68 17.35
N THR A 8 -16.96 21.27 17.49
CA THR A 8 -18.09 20.99 16.59
C THR A 8 -17.78 21.38 15.15
N LEU A 9 -17.12 22.51 14.92
CA LEU A 9 -16.70 22.95 13.59
C LEU A 9 -15.62 22.02 13.01
N LEU A 10 -14.62 21.63 13.81
CA LEU A 10 -13.59 20.68 13.38
C LEU A 10 -14.20 19.34 12.93
N ASP A 11 -15.24 18.86 13.61
CA ASP A 11 -15.90 17.61 13.22
C ASP A 11 -16.51 17.67 11.80
N THR A 12 -16.80 18.87 11.27
CA THR A 12 -17.32 19.07 9.90
C THR A 12 -16.24 19.18 8.84
N VAL A 13 -14.98 19.40 9.22
CA VAL A 13 -13.88 19.57 8.26
C VAL A 13 -13.69 18.29 7.46
N ALA A 14 -13.72 18.41 6.14
CA ALA A 14 -13.46 17.29 5.24
C ALA A 14 -11.98 16.88 5.28
N VAL A 15 -11.73 15.58 5.28
CA VAL A 15 -10.38 15.02 5.05
C VAL A 15 -10.10 15.11 3.55
N PRO A 16 -9.08 15.86 3.10
CA PRO A 16 -8.82 16.08 1.68
C PRO A 16 -8.73 14.78 0.88
N ASN A 17 -9.23 14.83 -0.36
CA ASN A 17 -9.28 13.69 -1.29
C ASN A 17 -10.13 12.50 -0.82
N THR A 18 -11.04 12.71 0.14
CA THR A 18 -11.95 11.67 0.64
C THR A 18 -13.37 12.21 0.83
N ALA A 19 -14.34 11.31 1.03
CA ALA A 19 -15.67 11.67 1.48
C ALA A 19 -15.81 11.67 3.02
N ARG A 20 -14.68 11.68 3.76
CA ARG A 20 -14.63 11.57 5.21
C ARG A 20 -14.51 12.94 5.87
N THR A 21 -14.88 13.05 7.13
CA THR A 21 -14.69 14.26 7.95
C THR A 21 -13.85 13.93 9.19
N LEU A 22 -13.26 14.95 9.81
CA LEU A 22 -12.52 14.77 11.06
C LEU A 22 -13.38 14.16 12.16
N GLY A 23 -14.67 14.52 12.24
CA GLY A 23 -15.62 13.94 13.18
C GLY A 23 -15.91 12.46 12.87
N GLY A 24 -16.10 12.10 11.60
CA GLY A 24 -16.30 10.73 11.15
C GLY A 24 -15.13 9.82 11.51
N GLU A 25 -13.92 10.32 11.36
CA GLU A 25 -12.66 9.64 11.74
C GLU A 25 -12.36 9.69 13.24
N LYS A 26 -13.10 10.48 14.01
CA LYS A 26 -12.79 10.79 15.42
C LYS A 26 -11.36 11.32 15.58
N ALA A 27 -10.91 12.10 14.59
CA ALA A 27 -9.53 12.54 14.49
C ALA A 27 -9.15 13.62 15.52
N VAL A 28 -10.11 14.39 16.03
CA VAL A 28 -9.84 15.47 16.98
C VAL A 28 -9.50 14.92 18.36
N ARG A 29 -8.21 14.86 18.69
CA ARG A 29 -7.70 14.34 19.97
C ARG A 29 -7.83 15.38 21.09
N SER A 30 -7.38 16.62 20.83
CA SER A 30 -7.47 17.72 21.78
C SER A 30 -7.61 19.06 21.09
N VAL A 31 -8.31 19.97 21.78
CA VAL A 31 -8.40 21.40 21.45
C VAL A 31 -8.13 22.17 22.71
N GLY A 32 -7.21 23.10 22.68
CA GLY A 32 -6.85 23.94 23.82
C GLY A 32 -6.52 25.36 23.39
N GLN A 33 -6.76 26.33 24.28
CA GLN A 33 -6.37 27.72 24.11
C GLN A 33 -5.15 28.00 24.99
N ARG A 34 -4.13 28.64 24.41
CA ARG A 34 -2.92 29.10 25.12
C ARG A 34 -2.70 30.58 24.80
N SER A 35 -1.70 31.18 25.45
CA SER A 35 -1.35 32.60 25.26
C SER A 35 -0.90 32.92 23.83
N ASP A 36 -0.41 31.93 23.09
CA ASP A 36 0.11 32.04 21.71
C ASP A 36 -0.90 31.61 20.63
N GLY A 37 -2.10 31.13 21.02
CA GLY A 37 -3.13 30.76 20.06
C GLY A 37 -3.94 29.54 20.46
N ILE A 38 -4.54 28.90 19.44
CA ILE A 38 -5.36 27.70 19.58
C ILE A 38 -4.51 26.50 19.18
N HIS A 39 -4.39 25.53 20.09
CA HIS A 39 -3.65 24.31 19.86
C HIS A 39 -4.61 23.16 19.56
N ILE A 40 -4.48 22.56 18.38
CA ILE A 40 -5.30 21.45 17.91
C ILE A 40 -4.39 20.26 17.64
N ALA A 41 -4.71 19.11 18.25
CA ALA A 41 -4.04 17.86 17.95
C ALA A 41 -5.01 16.91 17.22
N LEU A 42 -4.62 16.50 16.02
CA LEU A 42 -5.33 15.51 15.22
C LEU A 42 -4.56 14.18 15.25
N HIS A 43 -5.31 13.09 15.23
CA HIS A 43 -4.76 11.73 15.26
C HIS A 43 -5.47 10.86 14.22
N PHE A 44 -4.70 10.16 13.39
CA PHE A 44 -5.23 9.36 12.30
C PHE A 44 -4.75 7.91 12.39
N GLY A 45 -5.61 6.98 11.97
CA GLY A 45 -5.28 5.55 11.82
C GLY A 45 -4.69 5.20 10.45
N PHE A 46 -4.38 6.18 9.63
CA PHE A 46 -3.82 6.04 8.26
C PHE A 46 -2.84 7.19 7.97
N PRO A 47 -1.91 7.05 7.02
CA PRO A 47 -0.88 8.06 6.75
C PRO A 47 -1.49 9.31 6.10
N VAL A 48 -1.09 10.51 6.58
CA VAL A 48 -1.69 11.79 6.19
C VAL A 48 -0.68 12.84 5.73
N ALA A 49 0.62 12.53 5.65
CA ALA A 49 1.63 13.53 5.34
C ALA A 49 1.37 14.24 3.99
N HIS A 50 0.87 13.52 2.98
CA HIS A 50 0.59 14.04 1.64
C HIS A 50 -0.61 15.01 1.58
N ILE A 51 -1.50 15.00 2.57
CA ILE A 51 -2.66 15.90 2.68
C ILE A 51 -2.52 16.92 3.79
N ALA A 52 -1.40 16.93 4.53
CA ALA A 52 -1.25 17.73 5.75
C ALA A 52 -1.42 19.24 5.48
N ALA A 53 -0.85 19.77 4.40
CA ALA A 53 -0.99 21.18 4.05
C ALA A 53 -2.45 21.53 3.71
N ALA A 54 -3.09 20.77 2.82
CA ALA A 54 -4.49 21.01 2.44
C ALA A 54 -5.45 20.87 3.64
N LEU A 55 -5.15 19.94 4.56
CA LEU A 55 -5.95 19.78 5.76
C LEU A 55 -5.75 20.95 6.73
N ALA A 56 -4.53 21.48 6.85
CA ALA A 56 -4.26 22.66 7.66
C ALA A 56 -5.01 23.90 7.13
N ASP A 57 -5.01 24.09 5.82
CA ASP A 57 -5.75 25.17 5.15
C ASP A 57 -7.27 25.03 5.41
N ALA A 58 -7.83 23.84 5.25
CA ALA A 58 -9.24 23.56 5.50
C ALA A 58 -9.65 23.80 6.97
N VAL A 59 -8.80 23.42 7.91
CA VAL A 59 -8.99 23.69 9.35
C VAL A 59 -8.98 25.20 9.61
N GLN A 60 -8.00 25.92 9.04
CA GLN A 60 -7.88 27.36 9.22
C GLN A 60 -9.08 28.12 8.65
N GLU A 61 -9.51 27.79 7.43
CA GLU A 61 -10.67 28.39 6.78
C GLU A 61 -11.96 28.15 7.59
N THR A 62 -12.16 26.92 8.06
CA THR A 62 -13.36 26.56 8.84
C THR A 62 -13.42 27.28 10.18
N LEU A 63 -12.28 27.51 10.81
CA LEU A 63 -12.23 28.12 12.15
C LEU A 63 -12.10 29.64 12.14
N MET A 64 -11.73 30.23 10.99
CA MET A 64 -11.50 31.70 10.89
C MET A 64 -12.66 32.55 11.46
N PRO A 65 -13.95 32.24 11.19
CA PRO A 65 -15.07 33.03 11.71
C PRO A 65 -15.16 33.04 13.25
N GLU A 66 -14.81 31.95 13.91
CA GLU A 66 -14.91 31.75 15.36
C GLU A 66 -13.67 32.22 16.11
N THR A 67 -12.52 32.22 15.44
CA THR A 67 -11.22 32.51 16.08
C THR A 67 -10.83 33.98 15.98
N GLY A 68 -11.51 34.77 15.12
CA GLY A 68 -11.20 36.18 14.93
C GLY A 68 -9.76 36.44 14.45
N GLY A 69 -9.15 35.45 13.77
CA GLY A 69 -7.78 35.53 13.29
C GLY A 69 -6.71 35.11 14.31
N ALA A 70 -7.09 34.46 15.42
CA ALA A 70 -6.12 33.86 16.34
C ALA A 70 -5.27 32.82 15.62
N HIS A 71 -3.99 32.72 15.99
CA HIS A 71 -3.08 31.75 15.42
C HIS A 71 -3.50 30.33 15.78
N ILE A 72 -3.51 29.41 14.80
CA ILE A 72 -3.83 28.01 14.97
C ILE A 72 -2.54 27.19 14.88
N HIS A 73 -2.20 26.51 15.97
CA HIS A 73 -1.12 25.52 16.03
C HIS A 73 -1.72 24.12 15.83
N LEU A 74 -1.58 23.59 14.63
CA LEU A 74 -2.09 22.28 14.26
C LEU A 74 -0.97 21.23 14.33
N SER A 75 -1.17 20.20 15.14
CA SER A 75 -0.33 18.99 15.13
C SER A 75 -1.10 17.81 14.59
N MET A 76 -0.45 17.01 13.75
CA MET A 76 -1.02 15.80 13.17
C MET A 76 -0.14 14.61 13.55
N ASP A 77 -0.76 13.56 14.04
CA ASP A 77 -0.12 12.34 14.47
C ASP A 77 -0.79 11.14 13.77
N THR A 78 0.00 10.13 13.45
CA THR A 78 -0.47 8.92 12.78
C THR A 78 -0.07 7.69 13.56
N GLU A 79 -1.04 6.87 13.96
CA GLU A 79 -0.81 5.57 14.59
C GLU A 79 -1.57 4.49 13.82
N ILE A 80 -0.88 3.84 12.92
CA ILE A 80 -1.45 2.76 12.11
C ILE A 80 -1.58 1.52 12.96
N GLY A 81 -2.82 1.05 13.12
CA GLY A 81 -3.14 -0.14 13.90
C GLY A 81 -2.90 -1.45 13.14
N THR A 82 -2.80 -2.55 13.89
CA THR A 82 -2.89 -3.91 13.33
C THR A 82 -4.36 -4.27 13.13
N HIS A 83 -4.69 -4.84 11.98
CA HIS A 83 -6.05 -5.23 11.66
C HIS A 83 -6.20 -6.75 11.61
N LYS A 84 -7.42 -7.22 11.89
CA LYS A 84 -7.74 -8.64 11.91
C LYS A 84 -7.47 -9.28 10.56
N VAL A 85 -6.81 -10.41 10.61
CA VAL A 85 -6.61 -11.31 9.47
C VAL A 85 -7.43 -12.58 9.68
N ARG A 86 -7.45 -13.44 8.68
CA ARG A 86 -8.13 -14.72 8.76
C ARG A 86 -7.69 -15.53 10.00
N PRO A 87 -8.62 -16.13 10.75
CA PRO A 87 -8.29 -16.98 11.91
C PRO A 87 -7.36 -18.15 11.54
N GLY A 88 -6.47 -18.53 12.46
CA GLY A 88 -5.58 -19.69 12.32
C GLY A 88 -4.31 -19.45 11.51
N VAL A 89 -4.05 -18.21 11.06
CA VAL A 89 -2.79 -17.85 10.38
C VAL A 89 -1.90 -17.08 11.36
N ALA A 90 -0.62 -17.49 11.42
CA ALA A 90 0.35 -16.81 12.28
C ALA A 90 0.69 -15.40 11.75
N THR A 91 0.72 -14.43 12.64
CA THR A 91 1.13 -13.05 12.33
C THR A 91 2.65 -12.97 12.13
N ILE A 92 3.10 -12.01 11.33
CA ILE A 92 4.53 -11.75 11.13
C ILE A 92 4.97 -10.71 12.16
N LYS A 93 5.99 -11.05 12.95
CA LYS A 93 6.54 -10.13 13.96
C LYS A 93 7.10 -8.87 13.29
N GLY A 94 6.77 -7.71 13.82
CA GLY A 94 7.22 -6.42 13.28
C GLY A 94 6.42 -5.91 12.07
N VAL A 95 5.32 -6.60 11.68
CA VAL A 95 4.44 -6.18 10.57
C VAL A 95 3.01 -6.02 11.06
N LYS A 96 2.39 -4.86 10.79
CA LYS A 96 1.02 -4.56 11.20
C LYS A 96 -0.01 -5.02 10.18
N ASN A 97 0.19 -4.71 8.91
CA ASN A 97 -0.76 -4.99 7.83
C ASN A 97 -0.05 -5.54 6.60
N ILE A 98 -0.63 -6.53 5.94
CA ILE A 98 -0.06 -7.16 4.75
C ILE A 98 -1.00 -6.99 3.57
N ILE A 99 -0.47 -6.45 2.49
CA ILE A 99 -1.15 -6.18 1.23
C ILE A 99 -0.60 -7.12 0.16
N ALA A 100 -1.41 -8.07 -0.29
CA ALA A 100 -1.04 -8.93 -1.40
C ALA A 100 -1.32 -8.23 -2.73
N VAL A 101 -0.29 -8.06 -3.57
CA VAL A 101 -0.46 -7.54 -4.93
C VAL A 101 -0.42 -8.71 -5.89
N ALA A 102 -1.50 -8.89 -6.64
CA ALA A 102 -1.70 -10.04 -7.51
C ALA A 102 -2.17 -9.63 -8.90
N SER A 103 -1.97 -10.52 -9.84
CA SER A 103 -2.50 -10.40 -11.19
C SER A 103 -2.95 -11.76 -11.74
N GLY A 104 -3.93 -11.76 -12.61
CA GLY A 104 -4.41 -12.99 -13.24
C GLY A 104 -3.44 -13.57 -14.27
N LYS A 105 -2.57 -12.75 -14.85
CA LYS A 105 -1.54 -13.15 -15.83
C LYS A 105 -0.25 -12.34 -15.67
N GLY A 106 0.84 -12.81 -16.26
CA GLY A 106 2.10 -12.07 -16.34
C GLY A 106 2.04 -10.90 -17.33
N GLY A 107 2.96 -9.93 -17.18
CA GLY A 107 3.13 -8.82 -18.12
C GLY A 107 2.14 -7.65 -17.95
N VAL A 108 1.29 -7.63 -16.91
CA VAL A 108 0.37 -6.53 -16.66
C VAL A 108 0.98 -5.38 -15.83
N GLY A 109 2.26 -5.48 -15.46
CA GLY A 109 2.95 -4.48 -14.65
C GLY A 109 2.70 -4.59 -13.14
N LYS A 110 2.39 -5.79 -12.63
CA LYS A 110 2.17 -6.08 -11.21
C LYS A 110 3.32 -5.58 -10.33
N SER A 111 4.55 -6.00 -10.64
CA SER A 111 5.75 -5.67 -9.84
C SER A 111 6.07 -4.17 -9.86
N THR A 112 5.96 -3.53 -11.04
CA THR A 112 6.06 -2.07 -11.19
C THR A 112 5.03 -1.35 -10.31
N THR A 113 3.79 -1.85 -10.32
CA THR A 113 2.71 -1.30 -9.48
C THR A 113 3.01 -1.50 -8.00
N THR A 114 3.51 -2.68 -7.61
CA THR A 114 3.89 -2.97 -6.22
C THR A 114 4.96 -1.99 -5.71
N ALA A 115 6.05 -1.79 -6.45
CA ALA A 115 7.13 -0.90 -6.09
C ALA A 115 6.63 0.56 -5.93
N ASN A 116 5.83 1.04 -6.88
CA ASN A 116 5.32 2.41 -6.82
C ASN A 116 4.25 2.63 -5.75
N LEU A 117 3.38 1.65 -5.47
CA LEU A 117 2.45 1.73 -4.34
C LEU A 117 3.19 1.76 -3.00
N ALA A 118 4.26 0.96 -2.87
CA ALA A 118 5.10 0.97 -1.69
C ALA A 118 5.82 2.32 -1.51
N ALA A 119 6.39 2.88 -2.59
CA ALA A 119 7.02 4.20 -2.58
C ALA A 119 6.00 5.31 -2.24
N ALA A 120 4.80 5.29 -2.82
CA ALA A 120 3.73 6.22 -2.49
C ALA A 120 3.35 6.15 -1.00
N MET A 121 3.19 4.94 -0.47
CA MET A 121 2.82 4.71 0.93
C MET A 121 3.91 5.22 1.89
N ALA A 122 5.19 5.01 1.55
CA ALA A 122 6.32 5.51 2.34
C ALA A 122 6.35 7.06 2.33
N ARG A 123 6.14 7.69 1.17
CA ARG A 123 6.07 9.15 1.04
C ARG A 123 4.89 9.78 1.80
N MET A 124 3.84 9.03 2.04
CA MET A 124 2.72 9.44 2.92
C MET A 124 3.04 9.34 4.41
N GLY A 125 4.24 8.86 4.77
CA GLY A 125 4.75 8.79 6.14
C GLY A 125 4.54 7.44 6.84
N ALA A 126 4.17 6.38 6.13
CA ALA A 126 4.10 5.03 6.69
C ALA A 126 5.48 4.33 6.62
N ARG A 127 5.73 3.40 7.56
CA ARG A 127 6.86 2.47 7.49
C ARG A 127 6.48 1.29 6.60
N VAL A 128 7.20 1.11 5.51
CA VAL A 128 6.83 0.19 4.44
C VAL A 128 7.85 -0.91 4.24
N GLY A 129 7.35 -2.12 4.01
CA GLY A 129 8.15 -3.24 3.54
C GLY A 129 7.64 -3.77 2.20
N VAL A 130 8.53 -4.38 1.43
CA VAL A 130 8.23 -5.12 0.21
C VAL A 130 8.83 -6.51 0.29
N LEU A 131 8.00 -7.53 0.07
CA LEU A 131 8.44 -8.90 -0.10
C LEU A 131 8.18 -9.33 -1.55
N ASP A 132 9.24 -9.55 -2.29
CA ASP A 132 9.18 -10.13 -3.62
C ASP A 132 9.05 -11.65 -3.52
N ALA A 133 7.87 -12.13 -3.85
CA ALA A 133 7.52 -13.55 -3.86
C ALA A 133 7.43 -14.12 -5.28
N ASP A 134 7.77 -13.35 -6.32
CA ASP A 134 7.77 -13.80 -7.71
C ASP A 134 9.06 -14.56 -8.03
N LEU A 135 8.98 -15.87 -7.90
CA LEU A 135 10.13 -16.77 -8.10
C LEU A 135 10.67 -16.75 -9.51
N TYR A 136 9.80 -16.60 -10.50
CA TYR A 136 10.16 -16.73 -11.91
C TYR A 136 10.77 -15.46 -12.49
N GLY A 137 10.62 -14.34 -11.81
CA GLY A 137 11.15 -13.06 -12.25
C GLY A 137 11.27 -12.08 -11.08
N PRO A 138 12.11 -12.40 -10.06
CA PRO A 138 12.28 -11.49 -8.94
C PRO A 138 12.82 -10.14 -9.43
N SER A 139 12.06 -9.09 -9.23
CA SER A 139 12.32 -7.78 -9.81
C SER A 139 12.37 -6.63 -8.80
N GLN A 140 11.79 -6.82 -7.60
CA GLN A 140 11.72 -5.76 -6.59
C GLN A 140 13.10 -5.23 -6.16
N PRO A 141 14.17 -6.06 -6.01
CA PRO A 141 15.49 -5.54 -5.70
C PRO A 141 16.01 -4.54 -6.74
N THR A 142 15.76 -4.78 -8.03
CA THR A 142 16.13 -3.87 -9.12
C THR A 142 15.28 -2.61 -9.06
N MET A 143 13.95 -2.75 -8.99
CA MET A 143 13.01 -1.64 -9.02
C MET A 143 13.14 -0.69 -7.81
N LEU A 144 13.65 -1.20 -6.68
CA LEU A 144 13.86 -0.43 -5.45
C LEU A 144 15.34 -0.08 -5.21
N GLY A 145 16.22 -0.30 -6.20
CA GLY A 145 17.62 0.13 -6.17
C GLY A 145 18.50 -0.61 -5.15
N VAL A 146 18.20 -1.89 -4.87
CA VAL A 146 18.95 -2.71 -3.90
C VAL A 146 19.47 -4.04 -4.47
N HIS A 147 19.52 -4.17 -5.79
CA HIS A 147 19.89 -5.41 -6.48
C HIS A 147 21.34 -5.85 -6.26
N ASP A 148 22.24 -4.93 -5.93
CA ASP A 148 23.64 -5.15 -5.64
C ASP A 148 23.92 -5.47 -4.17
N ARG A 149 22.89 -5.50 -3.33
CA ARG A 149 22.97 -5.71 -1.89
C ARG A 149 22.34 -7.05 -1.50
N LYS A 150 22.78 -7.63 -0.41
CA LYS A 150 22.21 -8.85 0.17
C LYS A 150 21.76 -8.59 1.61
N PRO A 151 20.71 -9.30 2.10
CA PRO A 151 20.30 -9.23 3.49
C PRO A 151 21.44 -9.66 4.42
N ASP A 152 21.68 -8.90 5.46
CA ASP A 152 22.52 -9.32 6.57
C ASP A 152 21.86 -10.40 7.40
N GLN A 153 22.64 -11.18 8.13
CA GLN A 153 22.14 -12.17 9.06
C GLN A 153 22.52 -11.82 10.49
N LYS A 154 21.53 -11.72 11.38
CA LYS A 154 21.72 -11.47 12.80
C LYS A 154 20.84 -12.42 13.60
N ASN A 155 21.41 -13.11 14.59
CA ASN A 155 20.67 -14.04 15.45
C ASN A 155 19.82 -15.07 14.67
N GLN A 156 20.36 -15.61 13.58
CA GLN A 156 19.68 -16.55 12.68
C GLN A 156 18.47 -15.96 11.94
N LYS A 157 18.34 -14.64 11.92
CA LYS A 157 17.31 -13.93 11.17
C LYS A 157 17.95 -13.11 10.04
N LEU A 158 17.20 -12.95 8.96
CA LEU A 158 17.56 -12.10 7.84
C LEU A 158 17.13 -10.66 8.12
N ILE A 159 18.03 -9.72 7.94
CA ILE A 159 17.71 -8.29 8.07
C ILE A 159 17.33 -7.78 6.68
N PRO A 160 16.10 -7.27 6.48
CA PRO A 160 15.70 -6.69 5.19
C PRO A 160 16.68 -5.61 4.72
N VAL A 161 16.90 -5.54 3.41
CA VAL A 161 17.72 -4.49 2.80
C VAL A 161 16.87 -3.24 2.72
N GLU A 162 17.37 -2.11 3.21
CA GLU A 162 16.65 -0.84 3.14
C GLU A 162 16.99 -0.10 1.84
N SER A 163 15.98 0.33 1.10
CA SER A 163 16.14 1.18 -0.09
C SER A 163 16.48 2.63 0.29
N SER A 164 16.83 3.46 -0.70
CA SER A 164 17.03 4.91 -0.50
C SER A 164 15.79 5.63 0.03
N ASP A 165 14.62 5.09 -0.22
CA ASP A 165 13.33 5.64 0.22
C ASP A 165 12.87 5.09 1.60
N GLY A 166 13.76 4.38 2.32
CA GLY A 166 13.45 3.80 3.63
C GLY A 166 12.52 2.58 3.57
N ILE A 167 12.38 1.94 2.40
CA ILE A 167 11.56 0.75 2.23
C ILE A 167 12.40 -0.49 2.57
N GLN A 168 11.89 -1.32 3.48
CA GLN A 168 12.51 -2.59 3.83
C GLN A 168 12.20 -3.64 2.77
N VAL A 169 13.22 -4.19 2.12
CA VAL A 169 13.07 -5.10 0.97
C VAL A 169 13.59 -6.49 1.30
N MET A 170 12.75 -7.48 1.07
CA MET A 170 13.14 -8.90 1.00
C MET A 170 12.72 -9.47 -0.35
N SER A 171 13.54 -10.33 -0.92
CA SER A 171 13.23 -10.99 -2.19
C SER A 171 13.73 -12.42 -2.17
N ILE A 172 12.97 -13.30 -2.82
CA ILE A 172 13.44 -14.65 -3.11
C ILE A 172 14.69 -14.59 -3.99
N GLY A 173 14.86 -13.54 -4.79
CA GLY A 173 16.05 -13.28 -5.59
C GLY A 173 17.33 -13.13 -4.77
N PHE A 174 17.26 -12.77 -3.49
CA PHE A 174 18.43 -12.71 -2.62
C PHE A 174 18.94 -14.09 -2.18
N LEU A 175 18.09 -15.13 -2.26
CA LEU A 175 18.41 -16.49 -1.88
C LEU A 175 18.91 -17.35 -3.04
N VAL A 176 18.79 -16.83 -4.27
CA VAL A 176 19.15 -17.55 -5.50
C VAL A 176 20.40 -16.94 -6.10
N ASP A 177 21.41 -17.74 -6.31
CA ASP A 177 22.56 -17.29 -7.12
C ASP A 177 22.11 -17.16 -8.59
N THR A 178 22.19 -15.94 -9.11
CA THR A 178 21.75 -15.59 -10.48
C THR A 178 22.45 -16.37 -11.61
N GLY A 179 23.48 -17.17 -11.26
CA GLY A 179 24.24 -18.01 -12.21
C GLY A 179 23.78 -19.47 -12.31
N GLN A 180 22.83 -19.92 -11.47
CA GLN A 180 22.36 -21.31 -11.51
C GLN A 180 20.86 -21.38 -11.78
N ALA A 181 20.48 -22.13 -12.82
CA ALA A 181 19.08 -22.47 -13.06
C ALA A 181 18.60 -23.47 -11.98
N VAL A 182 18.02 -22.95 -10.90
CA VAL A 182 17.41 -23.79 -9.86
C VAL A 182 16.02 -24.21 -10.35
N VAL A 183 15.81 -25.52 -10.49
CA VAL A 183 14.49 -26.07 -10.81
C VAL A 183 13.64 -26.08 -9.53
N TRP A 184 12.88 -25.03 -9.33
CA TRP A 184 11.98 -24.91 -8.18
C TRP A 184 10.73 -25.78 -8.36
N ARG A 185 10.41 -26.57 -7.33
CA ARG A 185 9.13 -27.27 -7.23
C ARG A 185 8.22 -26.53 -6.24
N GLY A 186 6.90 -26.54 -6.48
CA GLY A 186 5.92 -25.78 -5.70
C GLY A 186 6.11 -25.84 -4.17
N PRO A 187 6.33 -27.03 -3.55
CA PRO A 187 6.59 -27.13 -2.10
C PRO A 187 7.85 -26.39 -1.64
N MET A 188 8.94 -26.41 -2.42
CA MET A 188 10.19 -25.71 -2.10
C MET A 188 10.01 -24.20 -2.14
N VAL A 189 9.26 -23.69 -3.13
CA VAL A 189 8.91 -22.27 -3.24
C VAL A 189 8.15 -21.79 -2.00
N SER A 190 7.11 -22.54 -1.63
CA SER A 190 6.29 -22.20 -0.45
C SER A 190 7.12 -22.19 0.82
N GLN A 191 8.07 -23.11 0.96
CA GLN A 191 8.95 -23.17 2.13
C GLN A 191 9.94 -21.99 2.14
N ALA A 192 10.57 -21.67 1.03
CA ALA A 192 11.50 -20.54 0.92
C ALA A 192 10.81 -19.21 1.23
N LEU A 193 9.60 -19.00 0.69
CA LEU A 193 8.82 -17.79 0.96
C LEU A 193 8.36 -17.70 2.41
N GLN A 194 7.98 -18.82 3.03
CA GLN A 194 7.70 -18.85 4.47
C GLN A 194 8.94 -18.49 5.28
N GLN A 195 10.10 -19.00 4.91
CA GLN A 195 11.35 -18.66 5.54
C GLN A 195 11.62 -17.15 5.43
N LEU A 196 11.51 -16.56 4.25
CA LEU A 196 11.67 -15.12 4.03
C LEU A 196 10.69 -14.29 4.86
N MET A 197 9.44 -14.71 4.98
CA MET A 197 8.43 -13.99 5.75
C MET A 197 8.65 -14.05 7.25
N PHE A 198 8.87 -15.25 7.79
CA PHE A 198 8.88 -15.48 9.24
C PHE A 198 10.29 -15.42 9.87
N GLN A 199 11.34 -15.58 9.06
CA GLN A 199 12.74 -15.45 9.52
C GLN A 199 13.34 -14.08 9.23
N SER A 200 12.65 -13.19 8.56
CA SER A 200 13.06 -11.79 8.42
C SER A 200 12.72 -11.00 9.69
N GLU A 201 13.63 -10.13 10.09
CA GLU A 201 13.46 -9.21 11.21
C GLU A 201 12.96 -7.86 10.66
N TRP A 202 11.64 -7.79 10.41
CA TRP A 202 10.96 -6.56 10.00
C TRP A 202 10.95 -5.56 11.15
N ASP A 203 11.34 -4.30 10.87
CA ASP A 203 11.38 -3.24 11.86
C ASP A 203 10.13 -2.38 11.79
N GLU A 204 9.11 -2.75 12.59
CA GLU A 204 7.87 -1.99 12.80
C GLU A 204 7.16 -1.53 11.52
N VAL A 205 7.07 -2.40 10.53
CA VAL A 205 6.42 -2.14 9.24
C VAL A 205 4.91 -1.95 9.42
N ASP A 206 4.39 -0.80 9.00
CA ASP A 206 2.96 -0.50 8.98
C ASP A 206 2.23 -1.27 7.88
N TYR A 207 2.84 -1.29 6.68
CA TYR A 207 2.32 -1.98 5.50
C TYR A 207 3.41 -2.78 4.80
N LEU A 208 3.25 -4.09 4.73
CA LEU A 208 4.09 -4.98 3.94
C LEU A 208 3.38 -5.33 2.64
N PHE A 209 3.91 -4.85 1.53
CA PHE A 209 3.45 -5.25 0.21
C PHE A 209 4.11 -6.57 -0.19
N ILE A 210 3.31 -7.54 -0.63
CA ILE A 210 3.80 -8.81 -1.15
C ILE A 210 3.53 -8.87 -2.65
N ASP A 211 4.59 -8.87 -3.44
CA ASP A 211 4.54 -9.06 -4.89
C ASP A 211 4.40 -10.55 -5.20
N LEU A 212 3.17 -11.01 -5.44
CA LEU A 212 2.88 -12.42 -5.65
C LEU A 212 3.26 -12.88 -7.06
N PRO A 213 3.56 -14.18 -7.28
CA PRO A 213 3.70 -14.73 -8.62
C PRO A 213 2.45 -14.45 -9.47
N PRO A 214 2.56 -14.30 -10.81
CA PRO A 214 1.40 -14.10 -11.67
C PRO A 214 0.54 -15.37 -11.77
N GLY A 215 -0.75 -15.18 -12.10
CA GLY A 215 -1.69 -16.28 -12.32
C GLY A 215 -2.55 -16.60 -11.10
N THR A 216 -3.28 -17.72 -11.17
CA THR A 216 -4.23 -18.19 -10.15
C THR A 216 -3.99 -19.67 -9.79
N GLY A 217 -2.75 -20.13 -9.97
CA GLY A 217 -2.37 -21.52 -9.77
C GLY A 217 -2.15 -21.89 -8.29
N ASP A 218 -1.77 -23.16 -8.07
CA ASP A 218 -1.61 -23.75 -6.72
C ASP A 218 -0.60 -23.00 -5.83
N ILE A 219 0.46 -22.44 -6.42
CA ILE A 219 1.46 -21.67 -5.67
C ILE A 219 0.83 -20.43 -5.06
N GLN A 220 0.11 -19.63 -5.87
CA GLN A 220 -0.55 -18.42 -5.41
C GLN A 220 -1.64 -18.72 -4.39
N LEU A 221 -2.44 -19.76 -4.62
CA LEU A 221 -3.45 -20.23 -3.68
C LEU A 221 -2.82 -20.65 -2.34
N THR A 222 -1.76 -21.46 -2.39
CA THR A 222 -1.06 -21.94 -1.19
C THR A 222 -0.46 -20.78 -0.39
N LEU A 223 0.19 -19.82 -1.07
CA LEU A 223 0.73 -18.62 -0.45
C LEU A 223 -0.38 -17.80 0.21
N SER A 224 -1.46 -17.52 -0.52
CA SER A 224 -2.61 -16.78 -0.03
C SER A 224 -3.26 -17.46 1.20
N GLN A 225 -3.17 -18.78 1.31
CA GLN A 225 -3.68 -19.53 2.47
C GLN A 225 -2.77 -19.50 3.69
N ARG A 226 -1.48 -19.24 3.53
CA ARG A 226 -0.48 -19.31 4.62
C ARG A 226 -0.05 -17.95 5.13
N ILE A 227 -0.22 -16.90 4.32
CA ILE A 227 0.14 -15.53 4.67
C ILE A 227 -1.01 -14.85 5.41
N PRO A 228 -0.75 -14.09 6.49
CA PRO A 228 -1.76 -13.32 7.20
C PRO A 228 -2.12 -12.03 6.44
N VAL A 229 -2.69 -12.19 5.24
CA VAL A 229 -3.03 -11.07 4.34
C VAL A 229 -4.19 -10.27 4.91
N THR A 230 -3.99 -8.96 5.10
CA THR A 230 -5.03 -8.02 5.52
C THR A 230 -5.97 -7.68 4.37
N GLY A 231 -5.44 -7.58 3.14
CA GLY A 231 -6.22 -7.35 1.94
C GLY A 231 -5.39 -7.51 0.67
N SER A 232 -6.04 -7.58 -0.48
CA SER A 232 -5.38 -7.78 -1.77
C SER A 232 -5.73 -6.68 -2.77
N VAL A 233 -4.77 -6.36 -3.63
CA VAL A 233 -4.90 -5.46 -4.79
C VAL A 233 -4.73 -6.29 -6.05
N ILE A 234 -5.64 -6.15 -7.00
CA ILE A 234 -5.60 -6.87 -8.27
C ILE A 234 -5.18 -5.92 -9.38
N VAL A 235 -4.03 -6.20 -9.99
CA VAL A 235 -3.51 -5.44 -11.14
C VAL A 235 -3.93 -6.11 -12.44
N THR A 236 -4.48 -5.33 -13.36
CA THR A 236 -4.89 -5.78 -14.69
C THR A 236 -4.59 -4.73 -15.75
N THR A 237 -4.80 -5.08 -17.02
CA THR A 237 -4.83 -4.14 -18.15
C THR A 237 -6.22 -4.16 -18.78
N PRO A 238 -6.61 -3.17 -19.63
CA PRO A 238 -7.96 -3.09 -20.20
C PRO A 238 -8.34 -4.25 -21.13
N GLN A 239 -7.39 -5.07 -21.57
CA GLN A 239 -7.62 -6.17 -22.53
C GLN A 239 -8.54 -7.25 -21.96
N ASP A 240 -9.52 -7.72 -22.73
CA ASP A 240 -10.51 -8.74 -22.32
C ASP A 240 -9.86 -9.99 -21.70
N ILE A 241 -8.79 -10.51 -22.30
CA ILE A 241 -8.10 -11.69 -21.77
C ILE A 241 -7.50 -11.42 -20.38
N ALA A 242 -6.95 -10.22 -20.16
CA ALA A 242 -6.43 -9.83 -18.84
C ALA A 242 -7.54 -9.70 -17.80
N LEU A 243 -8.69 -9.15 -18.21
CA LEU A 243 -9.87 -8.99 -17.35
C LEU A 243 -10.47 -10.33 -16.93
N ILE A 244 -10.53 -11.30 -17.84
CA ILE A 244 -10.99 -12.68 -17.53
C ILE A 244 -10.10 -13.30 -16.44
N ASP A 245 -8.78 -13.15 -16.56
CA ASP A 245 -7.84 -13.71 -15.58
C ASP A 245 -7.82 -12.90 -14.26
N ALA A 246 -7.99 -11.58 -14.32
CA ALA A 246 -8.15 -10.74 -13.13
C ALA A 246 -9.41 -11.13 -12.33
N ARG A 247 -10.51 -11.46 -13.01
CA ARG A 247 -11.71 -11.99 -12.35
C ARG A 247 -11.42 -13.30 -11.61
N LYS A 248 -10.68 -14.23 -12.24
CA LYS A 248 -10.28 -15.48 -11.56
C LYS A 248 -9.44 -15.22 -10.31
N ALA A 249 -8.54 -14.22 -10.35
CA ALA A 249 -7.75 -13.81 -9.19
C ALA A 249 -8.65 -13.29 -8.06
N VAL A 250 -9.62 -12.42 -8.36
CA VAL A 250 -10.61 -11.96 -7.36
C VAL A 250 -11.38 -13.13 -6.76
N ASP A 251 -11.88 -14.05 -7.60
CA ASP A 251 -12.63 -15.23 -7.14
C ASP A 251 -11.77 -16.14 -6.25
N MET A 252 -10.48 -16.29 -6.56
CA MET A 252 -9.52 -17.03 -5.73
C MET A 252 -9.37 -16.40 -4.35
N PHE A 253 -9.13 -15.10 -4.25
CA PHE A 253 -8.98 -14.42 -2.96
C PHE A 253 -10.26 -14.48 -2.13
N ARG A 254 -11.43 -14.34 -2.76
CA ARG A 254 -12.72 -14.51 -2.09
C ARG A 254 -12.91 -15.92 -1.50
N LYS A 255 -12.51 -16.97 -2.24
CA LYS A 255 -12.58 -18.36 -1.76
C LYS A 255 -11.72 -18.62 -0.53
N VAL A 256 -10.62 -17.88 -0.37
CA VAL A 256 -9.74 -17.98 0.81
C VAL A 256 -10.02 -16.90 1.86
N ASN A 257 -11.14 -16.19 1.74
CA ASN A 257 -11.58 -15.14 2.66
C ASN A 257 -10.57 -14.00 2.84
N ILE A 258 -9.89 -13.61 1.76
CA ILE A 258 -9.05 -12.42 1.74
C ILE A 258 -9.83 -11.27 1.08
N PRO A 259 -10.01 -10.14 1.77
CA PRO A 259 -10.71 -8.99 1.22
C PRO A 259 -9.98 -8.39 0.02
N ILE A 260 -10.76 -7.95 -0.99
CA ILE A 260 -10.22 -7.20 -2.13
C ILE A 260 -10.28 -5.71 -1.78
N LEU A 261 -9.11 -5.06 -1.70
CA LEU A 261 -9.01 -3.62 -1.47
C LEU A 261 -9.35 -2.82 -2.72
N GLY A 262 -9.12 -3.40 -3.88
CA GLY A 262 -9.55 -2.85 -5.16
C GLY A 262 -8.83 -3.43 -6.36
N VAL A 263 -9.25 -2.95 -7.53
CA VAL A 263 -8.63 -3.24 -8.84
C VAL A 263 -7.85 -2.00 -9.26
N LEU A 264 -6.65 -2.19 -9.80
CA LEU A 264 -5.85 -1.15 -10.42
C LEU A 264 -5.65 -1.51 -11.88
N GLU A 265 -6.13 -0.64 -12.78
CA GLU A 265 -5.96 -0.80 -14.22
C GLU A 265 -4.66 -0.16 -14.66
N ASN A 266 -3.72 -0.96 -15.13
CA ASN A 266 -2.46 -0.47 -15.69
C ASN A 266 -2.52 -0.42 -17.21
N MET A 267 -1.67 0.41 -17.83
CA MET A 267 -1.62 0.61 -19.28
C MET A 267 -2.97 1.04 -19.87
N SER A 268 -3.73 1.83 -19.11
CA SER A 268 -5.07 2.33 -19.49
C SER A 268 -5.01 3.19 -20.75
N VAL A 269 -4.02 4.07 -20.82
CA VAL A 269 -3.73 4.92 -21.97
C VAL A 269 -2.23 5.01 -22.21
N HIS A 270 -1.83 5.22 -23.44
CA HIS A 270 -0.49 5.65 -23.81
C HIS A 270 -0.51 7.15 -24.04
N ILE A 271 0.42 7.87 -23.44
CA ILE A 271 0.61 9.30 -23.66
C ILE A 271 1.88 9.47 -24.49
N CYS A 272 1.73 9.98 -25.70
CA CYS A 272 2.84 10.21 -26.63
C CYS A 272 3.80 11.26 -26.03
N SER A 273 5.07 10.89 -25.85
CA SER A 273 6.09 11.78 -25.28
C SER A 273 6.43 12.98 -26.18
N ASN A 274 6.12 12.90 -27.48
CA ASN A 274 6.42 13.96 -28.45
C ASN A 274 5.30 15.02 -28.55
N CYS A 275 4.02 14.60 -28.55
CA CYS A 275 2.90 15.52 -28.79
C CYS A 275 1.83 15.52 -27.70
N GLY A 276 1.95 14.69 -26.67
CA GLY A 276 0.99 14.60 -25.58
C GLY A 276 -0.34 13.93 -25.95
N HIS A 277 -0.48 13.42 -27.20
CA HIS A 277 -1.69 12.70 -27.60
C HIS A 277 -1.89 11.45 -26.72
N SER A 278 -3.12 11.29 -26.25
CA SER A 278 -3.50 10.13 -25.39
C SER A 278 -4.31 9.14 -26.22
N GLU A 279 -3.88 7.88 -26.22
CA GLU A 279 -4.52 6.81 -26.97
C GLU A 279 -4.69 5.55 -26.09
N ALA A 280 -5.89 4.97 -26.10
CA ALA A 280 -6.20 3.74 -25.38
C ALA A 280 -5.84 2.49 -26.22
N LEU A 281 -4.55 2.15 -26.25
CA LEU A 281 -4.02 1.06 -27.09
C LEU A 281 -4.62 -0.31 -26.76
N PHE A 282 -5.05 -0.53 -25.54
CA PHE A 282 -5.54 -1.82 -25.05
C PHE A 282 -7.04 -1.84 -24.75
N GLY A 283 -7.78 -0.81 -25.17
CA GLY A 283 -9.20 -0.64 -24.86
C GLY A 283 -9.44 0.38 -23.75
N THR A 284 -10.69 0.68 -23.48
CA THR A 284 -11.11 1.70 -22.50
C THR A 284 -11.93 1.08 -21.38
N ASP A 285 -11.72 1.57 -20.16
CA ASP A 285 -12.55 1.30 -18.96
C ASP A 285 -12.72 -0.18 -18.57
N GLY A 286 -11.90 -1.11 -19.11
CA GLY A 286 -12.06 -2.54 -18.84
C GLY A 286 -11.93 -2.89 -17.35
N GLY A 287 -10.92 -2.32 -16.67
CA GLY A 287 -10.74 -2.51 -15.22
C GLY A 287 -11.82 -1.82 -14.40
N LYS A 288 -12.31 -0.68 -14.84
CA LYS A 288 -13.42 0.04 -14.22
C LYS A 288 -14.72 -0.77 -14.28
N ASP A 289 -15.04 -1.32 -15.44
CA ASP A 289 -16.20 -2.18 -15.62
C ASP A 289 -16.08 -3.48 -14.81
N LEU A 290 -14.86 -4.05 -14.76
CA LEU A 290 -14.59 -5.22 -13.93
C LEU A 290 -14.80 -4.90 -12.44
N ALA A 291 -14.26 -3.79 -11.95
CA ALA A 291 -14.42 -3.35 -10.56
C ALA A 291 -15.89 -3.16 -10.21
N ALA A 292 -16.67 -2.49 -11.07
CA ALA A 292 -18.10 -2.29 -10.89
C ALA A 292 -18.88 -3.62 -10.84
N ARG A 293 -18.62 -4.53 -11.80
CA ARG A 293 -19.28 -5.87 -11.85
C ARG A 293 -18.94 -6.72 -10.63
N LEU A 294 -17.74 -6.58 -10.09
CA LEU A 294 -17.30 -7.35 -8.92
C LEU A 294 -17.61 -6.65 -7.61
N ASN A 295 -18.20 -5.46 -7.65
CA ASN A 295 -18.47 -4.61 -6.48
C ASN A 295 -17.22 -4.45 -5.59
N VAL A 296 -16.12 -4.02 -6.21
CA VAL A 296 -14.85 -3.67 -5.55
C VAL A 296 -14.39 -2.29 -6.02
N PRO A 297 -13.59 -1.54 -5.22
CA PRO A 297 -13.08 -0.24 -5.65
C PRO A 297 -12.21 -0.31 -6.91
N LEU A 298 -12.33 0.67 -7.81
CA LEU A 298 -11.29 0.99 -8.77
C LEU A 298 -10.30 1.94 -8.08
N LEU A 299 -9.07 1.49 -7.87
CA LEU A 299 -8.04 2.28 -7.18
C LEU A 299 -7.40 3.34 -8.07
N GLY A 300 -7.37 3.11 -9.37
CA GLY A 300 -6.80 4.03 -10.34
C GLY A 300 -6.60 3.40 -11.71
N GLN A 301 -6.33 4.27 -12.67
CA GLN A 301 -6.01 3.93 -14.07
C GLN A 301 -4.64 4.52 -14.41
N LEU A 302 -3.62 3.67 -14.49
CA LEU A 302 -2.23 4.06 -14.72
C LEU A 302 -1.93 4.11 -16.22
N PRO A 303 -1.24 5.14 -16.70
CA PRO A 303 -0.82 5.20 -18.09
C PRO A 303 0.33 4.23 -18.39
N LEU A 304 0.43 3.77 -19.62
CA LEU A 304 1.66 3.22 -20.19
C LEU A 304 2.62 4.39 -20.41
N SER A 305 3.68 4.45 -19.62
CA SER A 305 4.53 5.64 -19.52
C SER A 305 6.02 5.27 -19.52
N LEU A 306 6.79 5.96 -20.37
CA LEU A 306 8.24 5.81 -20.43
C LEU A 306 8.93 6.19 -19.10
N PRO A 307 8.59 7.31 -18.43
CA PRO A 307 9.14 7.65 -17.13
C PRO A 307 8.98 6.56 -16.07
N VAL A 308 7.82 5.89 -16.04
CA VAL A 308 7.61 4.78 -15.09
C VAL A 308 8.58 3.64 -15.35
N ARG A 309 8.77 3.26 -16.64
CA ARG A 309 9.73 2.21 -17.00
C ARG A 309 11.15 2.59 -16.61
N GLU A 310 11.58 3.83 -16.95
CA GLU A 310 12.93 4.30 -16.68
C GLU A 310 13.25 4.38 -15.19
N ALA A 311 12.31 4.88 -14.39
CA ALA A 311 12.47 4.93 -12.94
C ALA A 311 12.57 3.53 -12.32
N MET A 312 11.81 2.56 -12.82
CA MET A 312 11.85 1.17 -12.31
C MET A 312 13.10 0.42 -12.76
N ASP A 313 13.53 0.60 -14.01
CA ASP A 313 14.77 0.02 -14.52
C ASP A 313 16.01 0.62 -13.82
N GLY A 314 15.94 1.90 -13.46
CA GLY A 314 16.99 2.62 -12.73
C GLY A 314 16.96 2.41 -11.22
N GLY A 315 15.94 1.76 -10.66
CA GLY A 315 15.82 1.56 -9.21
C GLY A 315 15.58 2.86 -8.42
N THR A 316 14.92 3.83 -9.04
CA THR A 316 14.72 5.19 -8.50
C THR A 316 13.24 5.60 -8.46
N PRO A 317 12.38 4.91 -7.67
CA PRO A 317 10.95 5.29 -7.58
C PRO A 317 10.77 6.75 -7.16
N ALA A 318 11.58 7.26 -6.25
CA ALA A 318 11.53 8.63 -5.77
C ALA A 318 11.56 9.64 -6.92
N GLN A 319 12.42 9.43 -7.93
CA GLN A 319 12.55 10.30 -9.10
C GLN A 319 11.21 10.43 -9.86
N LEU A 320 10.46 9.33 -10.01
CA LEU A 320 9.14 9.36 -10.64
C LEU A 320 8.19 10.32 -9.90
N PHE A 321 8.20 10.27 -8.56
CA PHE A 321 7.33 11.11 -7.74
C PHE A 321 7.73 12.59 -7.78
N ASP A 322 9.01 12.88 -7.89
CA ASP A 322 9.51 14.25 -7.88
C ASP A 322 9.40 14.91 -9.27
N GLU A 323 9.64 14.18 -10.36
CA GLU A 323 9.70 14.71 -11.71
C GLU A 323 8.36 14.57 -12.48
N HIS A 324 7.49 13.63 -12.11
CA HIS A 324 6.25 13.32 -12.83
C HIS A 324 5.01 13.35 -11.92
N PRO A 325 4.65 14.52 -11.35
CA PRO A 325 3.62 14.63 -10.31
C PRO A 325 2.23 14.13 -10.73
N ALA A 326 1.89 14.22 -12.02
CA ALA A 326 0.61 13.72 -12.52
C ALA A 326 0.49 12.19 -12.42
N ILE A 327 1.57 11.46 -12.73
CA ILE A 327 1.63 9.99 -12.59
C ILE A 327 1.73 9.62 -11.10
N ALA A 328 2.61 10.31 -10.37
CA ALA A 328 2.81 10.13 -8.94
C ALA A 328 1.50 10.25 -8.16
N ARG A 329 0.65 11.21 -8.53
CA ARG A 329 -0.66 11.42 -7.92
C ARG A 329 -1.55 10.18 -8.04
N ILE A 330 -1.59 9.50 -9.19
CA ILE A 330 -2.42 8.30 -9.37
C ILE A 330 -1.97 7.20 -8.40
N TYR A 331 -0.65 6.99 -8.26
CA TYR A 331 -0.13 6.02 -7.28
C TYR A 331 -0.41 6.43 -5.84
N THR A 332 -0.29 7.73 -5.53
CA THR A 332 -0.57 8.25 -4.17
C THR A 332 -2.04 8.11 -3.84
N ASP A 333 -2.94 8.47 -4.74
CA ASP A 333 -4.39 8.32 -4.55
C ASP A 333 -4.76 6.83 -4.37
N ALA A 334 -4.19 5.93 -5.18
CA ALA A 334 -4.41 4.49 -5.05
C ALA A 334 -3.88 3.94 -3.72
N ALA A 335 -2.67 4.31 -3.31
CA ALA A 335 -2.09 3.91 -2.03
C ALA A 335 -2.91 4.46 -0.85
N PHE A 336 -3.42 5.68 -0.95
CA PHE A 336 -4.28 6.27 0.06
C PHE A 336 -5.61 5.52 0.19
N GLN A 337 -6.27 5.18 -0.92
CA GLN A 337 -7.48 4.36 -0.91
C GLN A 337 -7.23 2.97 -0.27
N ILE A 338 -6.08 2.36 -0.53
CA ILE A 338 -5.66 1.11 0.12
C ILE A 338 -5.55 1.30 1.63
N ALA A 339 -4.88 2.37 2.09
CA ALA A 339 -4.72 2.66 3.52
C ALA A 339 -6.07 2.90 4.21
N LEU A 340 -6.97 3.66 3.56
CA LEU A 340 -8.34 3.90 4.05
C LEU A 340 -9.14 2.61 4.13
N GLY A 341 -9.08 1.76 3.09
CA GLY A 341 -9.78 0.47 3.07
C GLY A 341 -9.26 -0.51 4.13
N ILE A 342 -8.00 -0.38 4.57
CA ILE A 342 -7.45 -1.14 5.70
C ILE A 342 -7.93 -0.52 7.03
N ALA A 343 -7.90 0.80 7.17
CA ALA A 343 -8.33 1.49 8.38
C ALA A 343 -9.81 1.22 8.75
N ASP A 344 -10.65 0.93 7.76
CA ASP A 344 -12.08 0.56 7.96
C ASP A 344 -12.27 -0.86 8.53
N LYS A 345 -11.23 -1.67 8.57
CA LYS A 345 -11.34 -3.05 9.08
C LYS A 345 -11.29 -3.09 10.60
N ASP A 346 -11.80 -4.18 11.16
CA ASP A 346 -11.68 -4.44 12.59
C ASP A 346 -10.21 -4.48 13.04
N LYS A 347 -9.89 -3.70 14.07
CA LYS A 347 -8.54 -3.72 14.67
C LYS A 347 -8.31 -5.03 15.41
N ASP A 348 -7.08 -5.52 15.35
CA ASP A 348 -6.63 -6.68 16.14
C ASP A 348 -5.92 -6.18 17.41
N PHE A 349 -6.49 -6.48 18.55
CA PHE A 349 -5.95 -6.16 19.86
C PHE A 349 -5.28 -7.35 20.54
N SER A 350 -5.18 -8.50 19.87
CA SER A 350 -4.67 -9.76 20.47
C SER A 350 -3.24 -9.63 21.00
N SER A 351 -2.41 -8.79 20.39
CA SER A 351 -1.05 -8.51 20.86
C SER A 351 -0.97 -7.69 22.16
N ARG A 352 -2.07 -7.02 22.55
CA ARG A 352 -2.14 -6.19 23.78
C ARG A 352 -2.52 -7.01 25.01
N PHE A 353 -2.97 -8.24 24.83
CA PHE A 353 -3.34 -9.13 25.94
C PHE A 353 -2.33 -10.29 26.04
N PRO A 354 -1.82 -10.58 27.24
CA PRO A 354 -0.97 -11.75 27.43
C PRO A 354 -1.76 -13.02 27.08
N LYS A 355 -1.13 -13.96 26.38
CA LYS A 355 -1.72 -15.28 26.14
C LYS A 355 -1.94 -15.94 27.48
N ILE A 356 -3.20 -16.18 27.86
CA ILE A 356 -3.53 -17.00 29.03
C ILE A 356 -3.17 -18.44 28.62
N VAL A 357 -2.07 -18.96 29.16
CA VAL A 357 -1.73 -20.37 29.09
C VAL A 357 -2.50 -21.02 30.24
N VAL A 358 -3.54 -21.78 29.91
CA VAL A 358 -4.20 -22.66 30.88
C VAL A 358 -3.34 -23.92 30.92
N GLU A 359 -2.60 -24.10 32.04
CA GLU A 359 -1.89 -25.35 32.35
C GLU A 359 -2.87 -26.50 32.67
#